data_71deedb9cfb228f93e228d0608e1c80e
#
_entry.id   71deedb9cfb228f93e228d0608e1c80e
#
_cell.length_a   1.000
_cell.length_b   1.000
_cell.length_c   1.000
_cell.angle_alpha   90.00
_cell.angle_beta   90.00
_cell.angle_gamma   90.00
#
_symmetry.space_group_name_H-M   'P 1'
#
loop_
_entity.id
_entity.type
_entity.pdbx_description
1 polymer ?
#
loop_
_entity_poly.entity_id
_entity_poly.type
_entity_poly.pdbx_seq_one_letter_code
_entity_poly.pdbx_strand_id
1 'polypeptide(L)'
;MTEKTAQKEPGKKPAPSKKPKPQQEVVVQISLSELHPFPDHPFQVREDASMQETAESVKEYGVLVPALARPREDGGYELIAGHRRKHACELAGLATMPVIVRDIDRDVATIIMVDSNLQRENILPSERAKAYKMKMEAIKRQGARTDLTSPKISAKFRSDDEVGQDAGVSGDTIRNYIALTQLVPELQQMVDEKKIALSPAYQIAALTPKEQGLLLETIGSEQATPSLSQAQRMKKLSQSGELNEDTMLSIMTEQKKPEKNDITLSGEKLRKYFPRSYTPFQIENTIFKLLDAWQKKRQRDQSR
;
A
#
# COMPACT_ATOMS: atom_id res chain seq x y z
N MET A 1 -71.23 17.20 -31.76
CA MET A 1 -70.02 17.51 -30.90
C MET A 1 -69.66 16.25 -30.16
N THR A 2 -68.69 15.53 -30.69
CA THR A 2 -68.21 14.25 -30.16
C THR A 2 -66.71 14.38 -29.95
N GLU A 3 -66.27 14.47 -28.66
CA GLU A 3 -64.87 14.50 -28.24
C GLU A 3 -64.27 13.10 -28.36
N LYS A 4 -63.17 13.01 -29.12
CA LYS A 4 -62.33 11.83 -29.25
C LYS A 4 -61.30 11.84 -28.12
N THR A 5 -61.44 10.93 -27.19
CA THR A 5 -60.43 10.64 -26.13
C THR A 5 -59.29 9.87 -26.73
N ALA A 6 -58.08 10.47 -26.75
CA ALA A 6 -56.86 9.80 -27.16
C ALA A 6 -56.33 8.89 -26.05
N GLN A 7 -56.25 7.60 -26.29
CA GLN A 7 -55.62 6.63 -25.45
C GLN A 7 -54.09 6.71 -25.57
N LYS A 8 -53.41 6.91 -24.43
CA LYS A 8 -51.97 6.98 -24.30
C LYS A 8 -51.40 5.56 -24.12
N GLU A 9 -50.63 5.06 -25.08
CA GLU A 9 -49.97 3.76 -24.98
C GLU A 9 -48.95 3.74 -23.82
N PRO A 10 -48.80 2.63 -23.07
CA PRO A 10 -47.80 2.52 -22.01
C PRO A 10 -46.40 2.27 -22.60
N GLY A 11 -45.47 3.17 -22.24
CA GLY A 11 -44.08 3.15 -22.67
C GLY A 11 -43.37 1.81 -22.36
N LYS A 12 -42.74 1.24 -23.37
CA LYS A 12 -41.85 0.06 -23.29
C LYS A 12 -40.72 0.35 -22.30
N LYS A 13 -40.65 -0.41 -21.22
CA LYS A 13 -39.48 -0.45 -20.34
C LYS A 13 -38.25 -0.94 -21.13
N PRO A 14 -37.07 -0.29 -20.99
CA PRO A 14 -35.85 -0.80 -21.61
C PRO A 14 -35.48 -2.16 -21.02
N ALA A 15 -35.12 -3.10 -21.91
CA ALA A 15 -34.71 -4.44 -21.55
C ALA A 15 -33.43 -4.38 -20.67
N PRO A 16 -33.27 -5.25 -19.67
CA PRO A 16 -32.08 -5.30 -18.83
C PRO A 16 -30.87 -5.64 -19.70
N SER A 17 -29.81 -4.83 -19.60
CA SER A 17 -28.54 -5.04 -20.24
C SER A 17 -28.02 -6.47 -19.92
N LYS A 18 -27.80 -7.27 -20.95
CA LYS A 18 -27.28 -8.63 -20.85
C LYS A 18 -25.92 -8.55 -20.13
N LYS A 19 -25.81 -9.16 -18.94
CA LYS A 19 -24.50 -9.47 -18.32
C LYS A 19 -23.64 -10.20 -19.36
N PRO A 20 -22.35 -9.83 -19.52
CA PRO A 20 -21.50 -10.53 -20.47
C PRO A 20 -21.47 -12.01 -20.08
N LYS A 21 -21.69 -12.89 -21.07
CA LYS A 21 -21.55 -14.33 -20.88
C LYS A 21 -20.11 -14.60 -20.45
N PRO A 22 -19.86 -15.55 -19.53
CA PRO A 22 -18.50 -15.97 -19.21
C PRO A 22 -17.84 -16.44 -20.51
N GLN A 23 -16.88 -15.68 -21.03
CA GLN A 23 -16.04 -16.12 -22.11
C GLN A 23 -15.25 -17.32 -21.59
N GLN A 24 -15.30 -18.46 -22.28
CA GLN A 24 -14.45 -19.59 -21.95
C GLN A 24 -13.00 -19.12 -22.07
N GLU A 25 -12.28 -19.14 -20.95
CA GLU A 25 -10.87 -18.74 -20.91
C GLU A 25 -10.06 -19.80 -21.67
N VAL A 26 -9.59 -19.44 -22.85
CA VAL A 26 -8.74 -20.31 -23.67
C VAL A 26 -7.30 -20.06 -23.29
N VAL A 27 -6.60 -21.12 -22.88
CA VAL A 27 -5.16 -21.08 -22.64
C VAL A 27 -4.44 -21.29 -23.96
N VAL A 28 -3.58 -20.34 -24.32
CA VAL A 28 -2.81 -20.35 -25.56
C VAL A 28 -1.31 -20.38 -25.21
N GLN A 29 -0.51 -21.15 -25.96
CA GLN A 29 0.95 -21.10 -25.87
C GLN A 29 1.45 -19.88 -26.64
N ILE A 30 2.07 -18.93 -25.95
CA ILE A 30 2.59 -17.69 -26.54
C ILE A 30 4.11 -17.65 -26.37
N SER A 31 4.82 -17.20 -27.41
CA SER A 31 6.25 -16.98 -27.37
C SER A 31 6.63 -15.93 -26.31
N LEU A 32 7.68 -16.18 -25.53
CA LEU A 32 8.17 -15.23 -24.54
C LEU A 32 8.56 -13.89 -25.16
N SER A 33 9.01 -13.88 -26.41
CA SER A 33 9.36 -12.66 -27.17
C SER A 33 8.14 -11.79 -27.51
N GLU A 34 6.93 -12.36 -27.58
CA GLU A 34 5.69 -11.64 -27.84
C GLU A 34 5.02 -11.12 -26.56
N LEU A 35 5.53 -11.53 -25.38
CA LEU A 35 5.02 -11.10 -24.08
C LEU A 35 5.81 -9.89 -23.58
N HIS A 36 5.22 -8.72 -23.66
CA HIS A 36 5.82 -7.47 -23.19
C HIS A 36 5.42 -7.18 -21.75
N PRO A 37 6.30 -6.56 -20.94
CA PRO A 37 5.96 -6.15 -19.59
C PRO A 37 4.85 -5.09 -19.61
N PHE A 38 4.03 -5.05 -18.55
CA PHE A 38 3.06 -3.99 -18.36
C PHE A 38 3.79 -2.65 -18.16
N PRO A 39 3.42 -1.57 -18.86
CA PRO A 39 4.05 -0.26 -18.68
C PRO A 39 3.96 0.21 -17.23
N ASP A 40 5.05 0.80 -16.73
CA ASP A 40 5.15 1.33 -15.37
C ASP A 40 4.82 0.30 -14.27
N HIS A 41 5.08 -0.99 -14.54
CA HIS A 41 4.80 -2.07 -13.59
C HIS A 41 5.49 -1.79 -12.24
N PRO A 42 4.74 -1.62 -11.13
CA PRO A 42 5.29 -1.13 -9.89
C PRO A 42 6.11 -2.18 -9.12
N PHE A 43 5.90 -3.47 -9.41
CA PHE A 43 6.50 -4.57 -8.67
C PHE A 43 7.70 -5.14 -9.41
N GLN A 44 8.84 -5.20 -8.73
CA GLN A 44 10.06 -5.73 -9.30
C GLN A 44 10.09 -7.26 -9.26
N VAL A 45 10.60 -7.86 -10.33
CA VAL A 45 10.96 -9.27 -10.35
C VAL A 45 12.38 -9.38 -9.79
N ARG A 46 12.53 -9.97 -8.60
CA ARG A 46 13.83 -10.11 -7.94
C ARG A 46 14.42 -11.48 -8.24
N GLU A 47 15.72 -11.50 -8.45
CA GLU A 47 16.52 -12.72 -8.57
C GLU A 47 16.93 -13.19 -7.16
N ASP A 48 16.01 -13.83 -6.46
CA ASP A 48 16.23 -14.40 -5.13
C ASP A 48 16.19 -15.94 -5.18
N ALA A 49 16.50 -16.60 -4.06
CA ALA A 49 16.44 -18.06 -3.96
C ALA A 49 15.07 -18.62 -4.39
N SER A 50 13.97 -17.92 -4.04
CA SER A 50 12.62 -18.30 -4.45
C SER A 50 12.38 -18.20 -5.98
N MET A 51 13.14 -17.35 -6.69
CA MET A 51 13.10 -17.30 -8.15
C MET A 51 13.80 -18.52 -8.76
N GLN A 52 14.92 -18.93 -8.18
CA GLN A 52 15.67 -20.13 -8.62
C GLN A 52 14.82 -21.40 -8.43
N GLU A 53 14.18 -21.56 -7.27
CA GLU A 53 13.23 -22.65 -7.02
C GLU A 53 12.07 -22.64 -8.03
N THR A 54 11.55 -21.45 -8.34
CA THR A 54 10.48 -21.29 -9.35
C THR A 54 10.99 -21.73 -10.74
N ALA A 55 12.21 -21.34 -11.13
CA ALA A 55 12.79 -21.70 -12.41
C ALA A 55 13.06 -23.22 -12.52
N GLU A 56 13.55 -23.86 -11.46
CA GLU A 56 13.71 -25.32 -11.39
C GLU A 56 12.38 -26.06 -11.53
N SER A 57 11.35 -25.61 -10.80
CA SER A 57 10.00 -26.17 -10.91
C SER A 57 9.42 -26.00 -12.32
N VAL A 58 9.63 -24.83 -12.93
CA VAL A 58 9.18 -24.57 -14.33
C VAL A 58 9.94 -25.45 -15.33
N LYS A 59 11.22 -25.71 -15.09
CA LYS A 59 12.02 -26.60 -15.93
C LYS A 59 11.55 -28.07 -15.86
N GLU A 60 11.15 -28.52 -14.68
CA GLU A 60 10.72 -29.90 -14.44
C GLU A 60 9.26 -30.16 -14.84
N TYR A 61 8.33 -29.27 -14.45
CA TYR A 61 6.89 -29.46 -14.61
C TYR A 61 6.24 -28.52 -15.62
N GLY A 62 6.99 -27.57 -16.17
CA GLY A 62 6.42 -26.49 -16.97
C GLY A 62 5.66 -25.47 -16.12
N VAL A 63 4.95 -24.57 -16.79
CA VAL A 63 4.13 -23.54 -16.11
C VAL A 63 2.74 -24.12 -15.84
N LEU A 64 2.46 -24.48 -14.58
CA LEU A 64 1.20 -25.12 -14.18
C LEU A 64 0.01 -24.14 -14.18
N VAL A 65 0.24 -22.89 -13.82
CA VAL A 65 -0.79 -21.85 -13.79
C VAL A 65 -0.52 -20.85 -14.92
N PRO A 66 -1.44 -20.68 -15.89
CA PRO A 66 -1.24 -19.79 -17.01
C PRO A 66 -1.10 -18.33 -16.57
N ALA A 67 -0.31 -17.55 -17.30
CA ALA A 67 -0.24 -16.11 -17.14
C ALA A 67 -1.50 -15.42 -17.68
N LEU A 68 -1.70 -14.15 -17.37
CA LEU A 68 -2.77 -13.32 -17.91
C LEU A 68 -2.17 -12.18 -18.73
N ALA A 69 -2.64 -12.03 -19.96
CA ALA A 69 -2.20 -10.96 -20.86
C ALA A 69 -3.37 -10.37 -21.64
N ARG A 70 -3.15 -9.21 -22.25
CA ARG A 70 -4.07 -8.58 -23.20
C ARG A 70 -3.37 -8.29 -24.53
N PRO A 71 -4.10 -8.20 -25.65
CA PRO A 71 -3.53 -7.78 -26.92
C PRO A 71 -2.99 -6.35 -26.83
N ARG A 72 -1.91 -6.04 -27.55
CA ARG A 72 -1.39 -4.70 -27.77
C ARG A 72 -1.79 -4.18 -29.15
N GLU A 73 -1.97 -2.87 -29.27
CA GLU A 73 -2.26 -2.21 -30.54
C GLU A 73 -1.09 -2.36 -31.54
N ASP A 74 0.16 -2.35 -31.02
CA ASP A 74 1.41 -2.47 -31.79
C ASP A 74 1.80 -3.93 -32.09
N GLY A 75 0.96 -4.89 -31.78
CA GLY A 75 1.22 -6.32 -31.89
C GLY A 75 1.84 -6.93 -30.63
N GLY A 76 1.74 -8.27 -30.55
CA GLY A 76 2.09 -9.01 -29.33
C GLY A 76 1.12 -8.79 -28.17
N TYR A 77 1.54 -9.13 -26.97
CA TYR A 77 0.70 -9.14 -25.79
C TYR A 77 1.34 -8.40 -24.62
N GLU A 78 0.56 -7.70 -23.85
CA GLU A 78 0.96 -7.04 -22.62
C GLU A 78 0.63 -7.92 -21.41
N LEU A 79 1.64 -8.29 -20.65
CA LEU A 79 1.52 -9.22 -19.52
C LEU A 79 0.93 -8.50 -18.30
N ILE A 80 -0.26 -8.89 -17.87
CA ILE A 80 -0.97 -8.32 -16.71
C ILE A 80 -0.54 -9.02 -15.43
N ALA A 81 -0.47 -10.36 -15.46
CA ALA A 81 -0.04 -11.17 -14.31
C ALA A 81 0.82 -12.36 -14.77
N GLY A 82 1.86 -12.68 -14.00
CA GLY A 82 2.74 -13.80 -14.29
C GLY A 82 4.18 -13.40 -14.67
N HIS A 83 4.62 -12.18 -14.37
CA HIS A 83 5.99 -11.69 -14.66
C HIS A 83 7.07 -12.60 -14.09
N ARG A 84 6.93 -13.09 -12.84
CA ARG A 84 7.87 -14.08 -12.25
C ARG A 84 7.88 -15.40 -13.04
N ARG A 85 6.74 -15.87 -13.51
CA ARG A 85 6.62 -17.10 -14.33
C ARG A 85 7.28 -16.93 -15.70
N LYS A 86 7.09 -15.76 -16.33
CA LYS A 86 7.81 -15.43 -17.58
C LYS A 86 9.31 -15.47 -17.36
N HIS A 87 9.80 -14.78 -16.32
CA HIS A 87 11.24 -14.76 -16.01
C HIS A 87 11.77 -16.17 -15.67
N ALA A 88 11.02 -16.98 -14.93
CA ALA A 88 11.37 -18.36 -14.67
C ALA A 88 11.45 -19.22 -15.95
N CYS A 89 10.56 -18.99 -16.93
CA CYS A 89 10.65 -19.63 -18.24
C CYS A 89 11.92 -19.21 -19.00
N GLU A 90 12.28 -17.95 -18.95
CA GLU A 90 13.53 -17.42 -19.55
C GLU A 90 14.75 -18.11 -18.93
N LEU A 91 14.81 -18.22 -17.60
CA LEU A 91 15.88 -18.92 -16.87
C LEU A 91 15.90 -20.42 -17.16
N ALA A 92 14.73 -21.05 -17.34
CA ALA A 92 14.59 -22.46 -17.69
C ALA A 92 14.86 -22.76 -19.17
N GLY A 93 15.08 -21.73 -20.02
CA GLY A 93 15.34 -21.87 -21.45
C GLY A 93 14.13 -22.29 -22.28
N LEU A 94 12.91 -22.02 -21.81
CA LEU A 94 11.66 -22.27 -22.55
C LEU A 94 11.42 -21.16 -23.56
N ALA A 95 10.90 -21.51 -24.74
CA ALA A 95 10.57 -20.54 -25.80
C ALA A 95 9.15 -19.98 -25.65
N THR A 96 8.24 -20.70 -25.02
CA THR A 96 6.82 -20.35 -24.90
C THR A 96 6.32 -20.59 -23.48
N MET A 97 5.19 -19.95 -23.11
CA MET A 97 4.49 -20.24 -21.87
C MET A 97 2.96 -20.21 -22.07
N PRO A 98 2.17 -20.90 -21.22
CA PRO A 98 0.72 -20.85 -21.28
C PRO A 98 0.20 -19.50 -20.77
N VAL A 99 -0.69 -18.88 -21.53
CA VAL A 99 -1.25 -17.56 -21.27
C VAL A 99 -2.75 -17.56 -21.55
N ILE A 100 -3.52 -16.93 -20.67
CA ILE A 100 -4.92 -16.57 -20.92
C ILE A 100 -4.92 -15.17 -21.50
N VAL A 101 -5.44 -15.03 -22.72
CA VAL A 101 -5.56 -13.71 -23.36
C VAL A 101 -6.97 -13.17 -23.11
N ARG A 102 -7.05 -11.98 -22.52
CA ARG A 102 -8.30 -11.24 -22.33
C ARG A 102 -8.23 -9.90 -23.08
N ASP A 103 -9.24 -9.65 -23.90
CA ASP A 103 -9.42 -8.35 -24.52
C ASP A 103 -10.12 -7.42 -23.51
N ILE A 104 -9.32 -6.68 -22.76
CA ILE A 104 -9.77 -5.77 -21.70
C ILE A 104 -9.09 -4.41 -21.82
N ASP A 105 -9.80 -3.38 -21.40
CA ASP A 105 -9.29 -2.01 -21.34
C ASP A 105 -8.07 -1.90 -20.42
N ARG A 106 -7.19 -0.93 -20.72
CA ARG A 106 -5.96 -0.71 -19.95
C ARG A 106 -6.22 -0.40 -18.47
N ASP A 107 -7.28 0.35 -18.16
CA ASP A 107 -7.59 0.69 -16.77
C ASP A 107 -8.07 -0.54 -15.99
N VAL A 108 -8.89 -1.41 -16.63
CA VAL A 108 -9.29 -2.71 -16.06
C VAL A 108 -8.05 -3.61 -15.86
N ALA A 109 -7.17 -3.68 -16.85
CA ALA A 109 -5.93 -4.43 -16.76
C ALA A 109 -5.02 -3.93 -15.61
N THR A 110 -4.92 -2.60 -15.42
CA THR A 110 -4.18 -1.99 -14.32
C THR A 110 -4.74 -2.42 -12.96
N ILE A 111 -6.06 -2.38 -12.78
CA ILE A 111 -6.71 -2.80 -11.54
C ILE A 111 -6.42 -4.28 -11.25
N ILE A 112 -6.60 -5.16 -12.22
CA ILE A 112 -6.34 -6.60 -12.07
C ILE A 112 -4.86 -6.85 -11.72
N MET A 113 -3.94 -6.17 -12.41
CA MET A 113 -2.50 -6.27 -12.14
C MET A 113 -2.15 -5.87 -10.72
N VAL A 114 -2.69 -4.74 -10.24
CA VAL A 114 -2.45 -4.26 -8.88
C VAL A 114 -3.04 -5.23 -7.85
N ASP A 115 -4.30 -5.64 -8.00
CA ASP A 115 -4.99 -6.50 -7.04
C ASP A 115 -4.34 -7.87 -6.91
N SER A 116 -3.90 -8.46 -8.02
CA SER A 116 -3.20 -9.75 -8.02
C SER A 116 -1.85 -9.71 -7.30
N ASN A 117 -1.23 -8.54 -7.16
CA ASN A 117 0.06 -8.36 -6.53
C ASN A 117 -0.04 -7.84 -5.08
N LEU A 118 -1.07 -7.02 -4.74
CA LEU A 118 -1.23 -6.47 -3.38
C LEU A 118 -1.46 -7.53 -2.30
N GLN A 119 -1.83 -8.74 -2.68
CA GLN A 119 -2.01 -9.88 -1.77
C GLN A 119 -0.69 -10.55 -1.36
N ARG A 120 0.45 -10.15 -1.94
CA ARG A 120 1.76 -10.70 -1.58
C ARG A 120 2.21 -10.19 -0.22
N GLU A 121 2.85 -11.05 0.57
CA GLU A 121 3.32 -10.70 1.93
C GLU A 121 4.48 -9.68 1.92
N ASN A 122 5.39 -9.79 0.95
CA ASN A 122 6.65 -9.02 0.93
C ASN A 122 6.68 -7.97 -0.20
N ILE A 123 5.79 -6.97 -0.12
CA ILE A 123 5.77 -5.82 -1.04
C ILE A 123 6.51 -4.66 -0.37
N LEU A 124 7.43 -4.02 -1.10
CA LEU A 124 8.09 -2.81 -0.60
C LEU A 124 7.09 -1.66 -0.44
N PRO A 125 7.31 -0.78 0.56
CA PRO A 125 6.51 0.43 0.71
C PRO A 125 6.41 1.28 -0.56
N SER A 126 7.51 1.46 -1.29
CA SER A 126 7.54 2.20 -2.56
C SER A 126 6.74 1.53 -3.67
N GLU A 127 6.81 0.19 -3.78
CA GLU A 127 6.02 -0.59 -4.74
C GLU A 127 4.52 -0.48 -4.43
N ARG A 128 4.15 -0.61 -3.13
CA ARG A 128 2.76 -0.46 -2.67
C ARG A 128 2.22 0.94 -2.94
N ALA A 129 3.05 1.97 -2.72
CA ALA A 129 2.71 3.36 -2.99
C ALA A 129 2.38 3.60 -4.47
N LYS A 130 3.26 3.12 -5.37
CA LYS A 130 3.05 3.21 -6.83
C LYS A 130 1.82 2.41 -7.28
N ALA A 131 1.62 1.20 -6.73
CA ALA A 131 0.47 0.35 -7.04
C ALA A 131 -0.86 1.02 -6.66
N TYR A 132 -0.97 1.57 -5.46
CA TYR A 132 -2.17 2.30 -5.04
C TYR A 132 -2.42 3.55 -5.89
N LYS A 133 -1.37 4.30 -6.25
CA LYS A 133 -1.47 5.46 -7.15
C LYS A 133 -2.03 5.04 -8.51
N MET A 134 -1.48 3.99 -9.12
CA MET A 134 -1.92 3.48 -10.42
C MET A 134 -3.38 3.00 -10.38
N LYS A 135 -3.77 2.23 -9.35
CA LYS A 135 -5.15 1.76 -9.18
C LYS A 135 -6.12 2.93 -9.03
N MET A 136 -5.79 3.90 -8.18
CA MET A 136 -6.62 5.09 -7.97
C MET A 136 -6.80 5.91 -9.25
N GLU A 137 -5.74 6.08 -10.04
CA GLU A 137 -5.81 6.79 -11.33
C GLU A 137 -6.65 6.03 -12.35
N ALA A 138 -6.55 4.69 -12.40
CA ALA A 138 -7.36 3.85 -13.28
C ALA A 138 -8.86 3.95 -12.92
N ILE A 139 -9.22 3.86 -11.64
CA ILE A 139 -10.60 4.02 -11.16
C ILE A 139 -11.15 5.42 -11.51
N LYS A 140 -10.36 6.48 -11.30
CA LYS A 140 -10.78 7.85 -11.66
C LYS A 140 -11.07 8.00 -13.16
N ARG A 141 -10.23 7.40 -14.03
CA ARG A 141 -10.44 7.43 -15.49
C ARG A 141 -11.70 6.67 -15.90
N GLN A 142 -11.99 5.52 -15.26
CA GLN A 142 -13.22 4.77 -15.48
C GLN A 142 -14.46 5.54 -15.03
N GLY A 143 -14.41 6.18 -13.85
CA GLY A 143 -15.49 7.02 -13.34
C GLY A 143 -15.81 8.18 -14.28
N ALA A 144 -14.80 8.87 -14.79
CA ALA A 144 -14.97 9.95 -15.75
C ALA A 144 -15.62 9.51 -17.08
N ARG A 145 -15.36 8.28 -17.54
CA ARG A 145 -16.03 7.70 -18.74
C ARG A 145 -17.50 7.36 -18.49
N THR A 146 -17.83 6.94 -17.27
CA THR A 146 -19.21 6.57 -16.91
C THR A 146 -20.11 7.80 -16.75
N ASP A 147 -19.59 8.92 -16.26
CA ASP A 147 -20.31 10.18 -16.08
C ASP A 147 -20.80 10.80 -17.40
N LEU A 148 -20.19 10.47 -18.54
CA LEU A 148 -20.65 10.90 -19.87
C LEU A 148 -21.92 10.19 -20.34
N THR A 149 -22.31 9.07 -19.70
CA THR A 149 -23.43 8.21 -20.12
C THR A 149 -24.59 8.13 -19.12
N SER A 150 -24.46 8.62 -17.87
CA SER A 150 -25.53 8.57 -16.86
C SER A 150 -25.42 9.70 -15.85
N PRO A 151 -26.42 10.59 -15.75
CA PRO A 151 -26.45 11.59 -14.69
C PRO A 151 -26.90 10.99 -13.35
N LYS A 152 -26.08 11.16 -12.32
CA LYS A 152 -26.39 11.02 -10.89
C LYS A 152 -26.33 9.62 -10.25
N ILE A 153 -25.13 9.06 -10.05
CA ILE A 153 -24.85 8.24 -8.85
C ILE A 153 -23.40 8.43 -8.31
N SER A 154 -22.64 9.39 -8.79
CA SER A 154 -21.19 9.51 -8.53
C SER A 154 -20.78 10.47 -7.43
N ALA A 155 -21.56 10.69 -6.39
CA ALA A 155 -21.25 11.76 -5.43
C ALA A 155 -20.90 11.29 -4.01
N LYS A 156 -20.59 10.02 -3.73
CA LYS A 156 -20.45 9.60 -2.32
C LYS A 156 -19.27 8.73 -1.90
N PHE A 157 -18.52 8.15 -2.83
CA PHE A 157 -17.29 7.43 -2.47
C PHE A 157 -16.08 8.14 -3.07
N ARG A 158 -15.15 8.56 -2.20
CA ARG A 158 -13.84 8.98 -2.66
C ARG A 158 -13.14 7.74 -3.23
N SER A 159 -12.46 7.87 -4.36
CA SER A 159 -11.73 6.75 -4.98
C SER A 159 -10.69 6.10 -4.07
N ASP A 160 -10.17 6.82 -3.08
CA ASP A 160 -9.29 6.33 -2.03
C ASP A 160 -10.00 5.39 -1.05
N ASP A 161 -11.27 5.67 -0.70
CA ASP A 161 -12.09 4.79 0.15
C ASP A 161 -12.46 3.49 -0.57
N GLU A 162 -12.76 3.55 -1.87
CA GLU A 162 -13.03 2.37 -2.71
C GLU A 162 -11.79 1.47 -2.80
N VAL A 163 -10.63 2.03 -3.13
CA VAL A 163 -9.36 1.30 -3.15
C VAL A 163 -9.04 0.72 -1.76
N GLY A 164 -9.33 1.47 -0.69
CA GLY A 164 -9.13 1.05 0.68
C GLY A 164 -10.01 -0.13 1.07
N GLN A 165 -11.28 -0.10 0.70
CA GLN A 165 -12.22 -1.19 0.96
C GLN A 165 -11.77 -2.49 0.30
N ASP A 166 -11.35 -2.46 -0.97
CA ASP A 166 -10.83 -3.61 -1.70
C ASP A 166 -9.54 -4.17 -1.07
N ALA A 167 -8.67 -3.29 -0.55
CA ALA A 167 -7.41 -3.66 0.06
C ALA A 167 -7.53 -3.99 1.57
N GLY A 168 -8.71 -3.84 2.17
CA GLY A 168 -8.94 -4.04 3.60
C GLY A 168 -8.27 -3.01 4.51
N VAL A 169 -8.02 -1.78 4.02
CA VAL A 169 -7.40 -0.67 4.75
C VAL A 169 -8.22 0.61 4.63
N SER A 170 -7.95 1.61 5.47
CA SER A 170 -8.66 2.89 5.39
C SER A 170 -8.18 3.72 4.18
N GLY A 171 -9.06 4.61 3.66
CA GLY A 171 -8.70 5.58 2.63
C GLY A 171 -7.53 6.49 3.06
N ASP A 172 -7.43 6.84 4.36
CA ASP A 172 -6.27 7.57 4.90
C ASP A 172 -4.96 6.79 4.72
N THR A 173 -4.99 5.48 4.93
CA THR A 173 -3.84 4.61 4.70
C THR A 173 -3.41 4.64 3.23
N ILE A 174 -4.37 4.58 2.31
CA ILE A 174 -4.11 4.68 0.86
C ILE A 174 -3.44 6.01 0.53
N ARG A 175 -4.00 7.14 1.03
CA ARG A 175 -3.42 8.48 0.82
C ARG A 175 -2.00 8.60 1.36
N ASN A 176 -1.74 8.04 2.53
CA ASN A 176 -0.42 8.03 3.16
C ASN A 176 0.60 7.23 2.33
N TYR A 177 0.22 6.04 1.83
CA TYR A 177 1.10 5.29 0.92
C TYR A 177 1.37 6.07 -0.36
N ILE A 178 0.34 6.63 -1.01
CA ILE A 178 0.50 7.40 -2.24
C ILE A 178 1.43 8.60 -2.02
N ALA A 179 1.39 9.25 -0.84
CA ALA A 179 2.30 10.35 -0.51
C ALA A 179 3.78 9.92 -0.62
N LEU A 180 4.15 8.66 -0.33
CA LEU A 180 5.52 8.19 -0.47
C LEU A 180 6.06 8.29 -1.91
N THR A 181 5.18 8.37 -2.92
CA THR A 181 5.61 8.60 -4.31
C THR A 181 6.19 10.00 -4.54
N GLN A 182 6.05 10.91 -3.60
CA GLN A 182 6.62 12.26 -3.63
C GLN A 182 8.03 12.33 -3.01
N LEU A 183 8.49 11.26 -2.38
CA LEU A 183 9.85 11.18 -1.86
C LEU A 183 10.86 11.09 -3.01
N VAL A 184 12.01 11.74 -2.83
CA VAL A 184 13.17 11.51 -3.71
C VAL A 184 13.63 10.06 -3.62
N PRO A 185 14.25 9.50 -4.69
CA PRO A 185 14.58 8.06 -4.76
C PRO A 185 15.37 7.54 -3.57
N GLU A 186 16.31 8.32 -3.06
CA GLU A 186 17.18 7.94 -1.94
C GLU A 186 16.38 7.79 -0.63
N LEU A 187 15.44 8.70 -0.36
CA LEU A 187 14.55 8.59 0.80
C LEU A 187 13.57 7.43 0.64
N GLN A 188 13.06 7.17 -0.59
CA GLN A 188 12.23 6.00 -0.85
C GLN A 188 13.00 4.71 -0.53
N GLN A 189 14.26 4.62 -0.98
CA GLN A 189 15.12 3.48 -0.69
C GLN A 189 15.32 3.29 0.83
N MET A 190 15.56 4.37 1.58
CA MET A 190 15.70 4.29 3.03
C MET A 190 14.43 3.80 3.72
N VAL A 191 13.24 4.11 3.18
CA VAL A 191 11.96 3.59 3.68
C VAL A 191 11.81 2.10 3.37
N ASP A 192 12.18 1.68 2.15
CA ASP A 192 12.15 0.28 1.72
C ASP A 192 13.12 -0.59 2.53
N GLU A 193 14.28 -0.05 2.89
CA GLU A 193 15.30 -0.68 3.76
C GLU A 193 14.93 -0.61 5.26
N LYS A 194 13.77 -0.02 5.60
CA LYS A 194 13.31 0.18 6.98
C LYS A 194 14.22 1.07 7.85
N LYS A 195 15.11 1.86 7.25
CA LYS A 195 15.93 2.85 7.93
C LYS A 195 15.07 4.04 8.40
N ILE A 196 14.07 4.42 7.60
CA ILE A 196 13.04 5.39 7.98
C ILE A 196 11.71 4.65 8.13
N ALA A 197 11.06 4.82 9.28
CA ALA A 197 9.74 4.24 9.50
C ALA A 197 8.65 4.93 8.64
N LEU A 198 7.54 4.22 8.34
CA LEU A 198 6.46 4.73 7.48
C LEU A 198 5.85 6.04 8.00
N SER A 199 5.59 6.14 9.32
CA SER A 199 4.94 7.32 9.88
C SER A 199 5.74 8.62 9.73
N PRO A 200 7.05 8.69 10.00
CA PRO A 200 7.89 9.82 9.62
C PRO A 200 7.93 10.06 8.12
N ALA A 201 8.06 8.99 7.30
CA ALA A 201 8.14 9.08 5.86
C ALA A 201 6.93 9.80 5.23
N TYR A 202 5.71 9.54 5.74
CA TYR A 202 4.49 10.23 5.30
C TYR A 202 4.54 11.74 5.56
N GLN A 203 5.23 12.18 6.60
CA GLN A 203 5.40 13.61 6.90
C GLN A 203 6.48 14.23 6.02
N ILE A 204 7.59 13.52 5.82
CA ILE A 204 8.72 13.94 4.97
C ILE A 204 8.28 14.06 3.51
N ALA A 205 7.37 13.22 3.04
CA ALA A 205 6.81 13.28 1.68
C ALA A 205 6.09 14.61 1.36
N ALA A 206 5.75 15.40 2.37
CA ALA A 206 5.16 16.71 2.18
C ALA A 206 6.21 17.84 2.01
N LEU A 207 7.49 17.56 2.21
CA LEU A 207 8.58 18.49 1.98
C LEU A 207 8.84 18.67 0.49
N THR A 208 9.36 19.84 0.11
CA THR A 208 9.80 20.09 -1.27
C THR A 208 11.01 19.23 -1.61
N PRO A 209 11.27 18.93 -2.91
CA PRO A 209 12.44 18.13 -3.30
C PRO A 209 13.77 18.74 -2.81
N LYS A 210 13.87 20.06 -2.74
CA LYS A 210 15.05 20.75 -2.19
C LYS A 210 15.25 20.47 -0.70
N GLU A 211 14.17 20.57 0.08
CA GLU A 211 14.21 20.29 1.54
C GLU A 211 14.46 18.81 1.82
N GLN A 212 13.97 17.92 0.97
CA GLN A 212 14.29 16.48 1.04
C GLN A 212 15.78 16.21 0.77
N GLY A 213 16.40 16.96 -0.14
CA GLY A 213 17.85 16.91 -0.38
C GLY A 213 18.65 17.36 0.88
N LEU A 214 18.27 18.49 1.48
CA LEU A 214 18.87 18.95 2.74
C LEU A 214 18.71 17.93 3.87
N LEU A 215 17.54 17.28 3.95
CA LEU A 215 17.31 16.21 4.93
C LEU A 215 18.25 15.03 4.74
N LEU A 216 18.50 14.62 3.48
CA LEU A 216 19.45 13.54 3.16
C LEU A 216 20.87 13.89 3.61
N GLU A 217 21.33 15.11 3.36
CA GLU A 217 22.63 15.60 3.82
C GLU A 217 22.72 15.57 5.34
N THR A 218 21.66 16.07 6.03
CA THR A 218 21.60 16.06 7.49
C THR A 218 21.56 14.64 8.08
N ILE A 219 20.83 13.70 7.45
CA ILE A 219 20.85 12.27 7.85
C ILE A 219 22.25 11.69 7.71
N GLY A 220 22.97 12.07 6.65
CA GLY A 220 24.36 11.63 6.42
C GLY A 220 25.35 12.17 7.46
N SER A 221 25.25 13.44 7.85
CA SER A 221 26.12 14.07 8.85
C SER A 221 25.83 13.56 10.26
N GLU A 222 24.58 13.49 10.65
CA GLU A 222 24.15 13.13 12.01
C GLU A 222 24.07 11.61 12.25
N GLN A 223 24.18 10.79 11.19
CA GLN A 223 24.03 9.34 11.24
C GLN A 223 22.72 8.90 11.94
N ALA A 224 21.68 9.73 11.83
CA ALA A 224 20.39 9.56 12.48
C ALA A 224 19.24 9.84 11.53
N THR A 225 18.16 9.07 11.65
CA THR A 225 16.92 9.29 10.89
C THR A 225 15.87 10.01 11.74
N PRO A 226 15.01 10.86 11.15
CA PRO A 226 14.07 11.64 11.92
C PRO A 226 12.99 10.79 12.57
N SER A 227 12.64 11.11 13.80
CA SER A 227 11.46 10.59 14.49
C SER A 227 10.17 11.19 13.91
N LEU A 228 9.01 10.63 14.26
CA LEU A 228 7.72 11.16 13.83
C LEU A 228 7.53 12.63 14.27
N SER A 229 7.89 12.97 15.50
CA SER A 229 7.75 14.34 16.01
C SER A 229 8.66 15.35 15.31
N GLN A 230 9.89 14.95 14.98
CA GLN A 230 10.82 15.75 14.18
C GLN A 230 10.29 15.97 12.76
N ALA A 231 9.83 14.90 12.10
CA ALA A 231 9.26 14.97 10.74
C ALA A 231 7.99 15.85 10.70
N GLN A 232 7.13 15.79 11.71
CA GLN A 232 5.95 16.66 11.82
C GLN A 232 6.33 18.14 11.98
N ARG A 233 7.37 18.45 12.75
CA ARG A 233 7.89 19.82 12.92
C ARG A 233 8.50 20.34 11.62
N MET A 234 9.32 19.52 10.93
CA MET A 234 9.87 19.85 9.62
C MET A 234 8.75 20.18 8.62
N LYS A 235 7.73 19.32 8.53
CA LYS A 235 6.56 19.58 7.68
C LYS A 235 5.88 20.91 8.01
N LYS A 236 5.68 21.24 9.29
CA LYS A 236 5.06 22.50 9.72
C LYS A 236 5.91 23.70 9.31
N LEU A 237 7.23 23.64 9.50
CA LEU A 237 8.16 24.69 9.09
C LEU A 237 8.25 24.83 7.56
N SER A 238 8.21 23.74 6.83
CA SER A 238 8.13 23.75 5.37
C SER A 238 6.87 24.48 4.89
N GLN A 239 5.71 24.19 5.50
CA GLN A 239 4.44 24.87 5.18
C GLN A 239 4.45 26.37 5.48
N SER A 240 5.20 26.82 6.50
CA SER A 240 5.38 28.25 6.80
C SER A 240 6.53 28.90 6.01
N GLY A 241 7.30 28.12 5.23
CA GLY A 241 8.46 28.61 4.48
C GLY A 241 9.70 28.91 5.35
N GLU A 242 9.72 28.42 6.59
CA GLU A 242 10.78 28.66 7.59
C GLU A 242 11.78 27.50 7.69
N LEU A 243 11.57 26.41 6.93
CA LEU A 243 12.47 25.26 6.95
C LEU A 243 13.73 25.56 6.13
N ASN A 244 14.85 25.61 6.79
CA ASN A 244 16.19 25.80 6.22
C ASN A 244 17.18 24.81 6.85
N GLU A 245 18.44 24.83 6.41
CA GLU A 245 19.49 23.93 6.89
C GLU A 245 19.69 24.02 8.41
N ASP A 246 19.79 25.23 8.95
CA ASP A 246 20.03 25.46 10.39
C ASP A 246 18.87 24.92 11.25
N THR A 247 17.62 25.19 10.84
CA THR A 247 16.43 24.69 11.55
C THR A 247 16.30 23.17 11.44
N MET A 248 16.65 22.58 10.30
CA MET A 248 16.66 21.15 10.08
C MET A 248 17.71 20.47 10.96
N LEU A 249 18.94 20.98 10.96
CA LEU A 249 20.01 20.48 11.81
C LEU A 249 19.63 20.60 13.30
N SER A 250 19.09 21.73 13.72
CA SER A 250 18.63 21.93 15.10
C SER A 250 17.59 20.89 15.51
N ILE A 251 16.62 20.59 14.64
CA ILE A 251 15.60 19.56 14.89
C ILE A 251 16.22 18.16 14.97
N MET A 252 17.19 17.84 14.11
CA MET A 252 17.79 16.51 14.04
C MET A 252 18.76 16.25 15.21
N THR A 253 19.47 17.28 15.69
CA THR A 253 20.42 17.18 16.81
C THR A 253 19.74 17.24 18.18
N GLU A 254 18.44 17.60 18.25
CA GLU A 254 17.71 17.52 19.51
C GLU A 254 17.78 16.11 20.08
N GLN A 255 18.26 15.97 21.31
CA GLN A 255 18.27 14.69 22.01
C GLN A 255 16.84 14.12 22.01
N LYS A 256 16.68 12.93 21.48
CA LYS A 256 15.41 12.17 21.59
C LYS A 256 15.05 12.14 23.06
N LYS A 257 13.90 12.72 23.42
CA LYS A 257 13.37 12.53 24.79
C LYS A 257 13.42 11.02 25.04
N PRO A 258 13.99 10.57 26.18
CA PRO A 258 14.03 9.15 26.48
C PRO A 258 12.61 8.61 26.29
N GLU A 259 12.49 7.51 25.54
CA GLU A 259 11.21 6.81 25.41
C GLU A 259 10.70 6.60 26.83
N LYS A 260 9.59 7.23 27.16
CA LYS A 260 8.92 6.92 28.40
C LYS A 260 8.46 5.47 28.27
N ASN A 261 9.18 4.56 28.89
CA ASN A 261 8.76 3.18 29.08
C ASN A 261 7.59 3.16 30.08
N ASP A 262 6.53 3.90 29.74
CA ASP A 262 5.32 3.96 30.54
C ASP A 262 4.59 2.61 30.40
N ILE A 263 4.68 1.78 31.42
CA ILE A 263 3.89 0.55 31.49
C ILE A 263 2.47 0.95 31.90
N THR A 264 1.57 0.97 30.94
CA THR A 264 0.16 1.25 31.18
C THR A 264 -0.57 -0.01 31.62
N LEU A 265 -0.99 -0.07 32.87
CA LEU A 265 -1.81 -1.14 33.40
C LEU A 265 -3.30 -0.84 33.18
N SER A 266 -4.02 -1.79 32.54
CA SER A 266 -5.47 -1.63 32.34
C SER A 266 -6.20 -1.54 33.70
N GLY A 267 -7.01 -0.48 33.88
CA GLY A 267 -7.79 -0.28 35.09
C GLY A 267 -8.75 -1.44 35.39
N GLU A 268 -9.28 -2.14 34.38
CA GLU A 268 -10.13 -3.33 34.55
C GLU A 268 -9.39 -4.50 35.16
N LYS A 269 -8.13 -4.73 34.77
CA LYS A 269 -7.27 -5.76 35.33
C LYS A 269 -6.91 -5.46 36.78
N LEU A 270 -6.65 -4.19 37.10
CA LEU A 270 -6.33 -3.74 38.46
C LEU A 270 -7.52 -3.81 39.42
N ARG A 271 -8.76 -3.57 38.93
CA ARG A 271 -9.99 -3.64 39.75
C ARG A 271 -10.26 -4.99 40.40
N LYS A 272 -9.64 -6.08 39.92
CA LYS A 272 -9.72 -7.40 40.56
C LYS A 272 -8.95 -7.47 41.88
N TYR A 273 -7.98 -6.60 42.09
CA TYR A 273 -7.06 -6.62 43.22
C TYR A 273 -7.28 -5.47 44.21
N PHE A 274 -8.02 -4.43 43.79
CA PHE A 274 -8.24 -3.22 44.60
C PHE A 274 -9.73 -2.95 44.82
N PRO A 275 -10.13 -2.49 46.04
CA PRO A 275 -11.50 -2.06 46.32
C PRO A 275 -11.95 -0.93 45.38
N ARG A 276 -13.27 -0.87 45.10
CA ARG A 276 -13.83 0.16 44.21
C ARG A 276 -13.65 1.60 44.72
N SER A 277 -13.41 1.76 46.02
CA SER A 277 -13.18 3.04 46.68
C SER A 277 -11.78 3.60 46.50
N TYR A 278 -10.82 2.79 45.96
CA TYR A 278 -9.45 3.26 45.76
C TYR A 278 -9.35 4.18 44.58
N THR A 279 -8.73 5.36 44.79
CA THR A 279 -8.39 6.28 43.72
C THR A 279 -7.19 5.75 42.92
N PRO A 280 -7.02 6.20 41.65
CA PRO A 280 -5.83 5.83 40.85
C PRO A 280 -4.51 6.05 41.58
N PHE A 281 -4.37 7.14 42.29
CA PHE A 281 -3.18 7.48 43.11
C PHE A 281 -2.95 6.49 44.27
N GLN A 282 -4.03 6.04 44.93
CA GLN A 282 -3.91 5.05 46.01
C GLN A 282 -3.51 3.66 45.43
N ILE A 283 -4.01 3.29 44.25
CA ILE A 283 -3.63 2.06 43.55
C ILE A 283 -2.14 2.10 43.20
N GLU A 284 -1.69 3.19 42.58
CA GLU A 284 -0.29 3.39 42.20
C GLU A 284 0.66 3.28 43.39
N ASN A 285 0.40 4.03 44.48
CA ASN A 285 1.18 3.98 45.72
C ASN A 285 1.24 2.58 46.34
N THR A 286 0.14 1.86 46.29
CA THR A 286 0.11 0.48 46.82
C THR A 286 0.93 -0.47 45.96
N ILE A 287 0.88 -0.34 44.66
CA ILE A 287 1.71 -1.13 43.72
C ILE A 287 3.20 -0.86 44.00
N PHE A 288 3.63 0.39 44.14
CA PHE A 288 5.02 0.71 44.45
C PHE A 288 5.47 0.12 45.81
N LYS A 289 4.66 0.21 46.84
CA LYS A 289 4.96 -0.41 48.15
C LYS A 289 5.14 -1.94 48.04
N LEU A 290 4.31 -2.60 47.26
CA LEU A 290 4.41 -4.05 47.02
C LEU A 290 5.69 -4.41 46.22
N LEU A 291 6.05 -3.60 45.22
CA LEU A 291 7.25 -3.78 44.45
C LEU A 291 8.51 -3.57 45.29
N ASP A 292 8.55 -2.57 46.17
CA ASP A 292 9.64 -2.34 47.10
C ASP A 292 9.81 -3.51 48.08
N ALA A 293 8.71 -4.04 48.62
CA ALA A 293 8.74 -5.18 49.51
C ALA A 293 9.24 -6.43 48.77
N TRP A 294 8.79 -6.64 47.51
CA TRP A 294 9.25 -7.77 46.69
C TRP A 294 10.75 -7.64 46.36
N GLN A 295 11.24 -6.43 46.01
CA GLN A 295 12.64 -6.20 45.73
C GLN A 295 13.53 -6.50 46.96
N LYS A 296 13.13 -6.02 48.14
CA LYS A 296 13.83 -6.33 49.39
C LYS A 296 13.89 -7.84 49.71
N LYS A 297 12.78 -8.54 49.43
CA LYS A 297 12.74 -10.02 49.58
C LYS A 297 13.72 -10.69 48.63
N ARG A 298 13.71 -10.33 47.36
CA ARG A 298 14.59 -10.87 46.32
C ARG A 298 16.07 -10.65 46.65
N GLN A 299 16.45 -9.49 47.18
CA GLN A 299 17.82 -9.21 47.61
C GLN A 299 18.26 -10.08 48.77
N ARG A 300 17.36 -10.36 49.74
CA ARG A 300 17.64 -11.27 50.85
C ARG A 300 17.81 -12.74 50.40
N ASP A 301 17.02 -13.13 49.43
CA ASP A 301 17.07 -14.52 48.88
C ASP A 301 18.33 -14.73 48.02
N GLN A 302 18.89 -13.68 47.43
CA GLN A 302 20.15 -13.71 46.65
C GLN A 302 21.41 -13.61 47.53
N SER A 303 21.28 -13.15 48.78
CA SER A 303 22.37 -13.03 49.74
C SER A 303 22.49 -14.24 50.71
N ARG A 304 21.69 -15.25 50.49
CA ARG A 304 21.77 -16.56 51.14
C ARG A 304 22.30 -17.63 50.17
#